data_ff47a49eb187ee391935cffe67230263
#
_entry.id   ff47a49eb187ee391935cffe67230263
#
_cell.length_a   1.000
_cell.length_b   1.000
_cell.length_c   1.000
_cell.angle_alpha   90.00
_cell.angle_beta   90.00
_cell.angle_gamma   90.00
#
_symmetry.space_group_name_H-M   'P 1'
#
loop_
_entity.id
_entity.type
_entity.pdbx_description
1 polymer ?
#
loop_
_entity_poly.entity_id
_entity_poly.type
_entity_poly.pdbx_seq_one_letter_code
_entity_poly.pdbx_strand_id
1 'polypeptide(L)'
;MQVNIKAYRQNLSRKRYLNSLPKKRMGVGCLFCDRQGKILILKPTYKDHWLLPGGVIEVNESPLQACIREVKEETDIDCQPIRLLCVDHVSDRSNKIESVQFIFYGGIISDEKIIALPETEISLY
;
A
#
# COMPACT_ATOMS: atom_id res chain seq x y z
N MET A 1 -6.37 12.21 32.08
CA MET A 1 -7.58 11.43 32.40
C MET A 1 -7.40 10.01 31.91
N GLN A 2 -7.17 9.06 32.83
CA GLN A 2 -7.09 7.65 32.45
C GLN A 2 -8.49 7.13 32.23
N VAL A 3 -8.84 6.82 30.98
CA VAL A 3 -10.09 6.12 30.67
C VAL A 3 -9.93 4.66 31.07
N ASN A 4 -10.75 4.19 32.00
CA ASN A 4 -10.78 2.79 32.39
C ASN A 4 -11.35 1.95 31.24
N ILE A 5 -10.47 1.48 30.38
CA ILE A 5 -10.78 0.69 29.19
C ILE A 5 -11.57 -0.60 29.53
N LYS A 6 -11.36 -1.19 30.72
CA LYS A 6 -12.12 -2.37 31.17
C LYS A 6 -13.60 -2.06 31.40
N ALA A 7 -13.92 -0.95 32.08
CA ALA A 7 -15.30 -0.55 32.33
C ALA A 7 -16.04 -0.16 31.04
N TYR A 8 -15.33 0.48 30.10
CA TYR A 8 -15.89 0.84 28.80
C TYR A 8 -16.23 -0.39 27.94
N ARG A 9 -15.37 -1.42 27.95
CA ARG A 9 -15.61 -2.69 27.24
C ARG A 9 -16.77 -3.50 27.79
N GLN A 10 -17.07 -3.42 29.10
CA GLN A 10 -18.15 -4.17 29.73
C GLN A 10 -19.55 -3.64 29.37
N ASN A 11 -19.68 -2.37 28.99
CA ASN A 11 -20.97 -1.71 28.75
C ASN A 11 -21.37 -1.62 27.27
N LEU A 12 -20.47 -1.92 26.34
CA LEU A 12 -20.76 -1.93 24.90
C LEU A 12 -20.90 -3.35 24.38
N SER A 13 -21.97 -3.61 23.61
CA SER A 13 -21.99 -4.83 22.82
C SER A 13 -20.74 -4.88 21.90
N ARG A 14 -20.20 -6.06 21.65
CA ARG A 14 -19.02 -6.25 20.79
C ARG A 14 -19.12 -5.45 19.48
N LYS A 15 -20.30 -5.41 18.88
CA LYS A 15 -20.56 -4.66 17.64
C LYS A 15 -20.40 -3.15 17.83
N ARG A 16 -20.95 -2.59 18.92
CA ARG A 16 -20.80 -1.16 19.23
C ARG A 16 -19.36 -0.80 19.51
N TYR A 17 -18.65 -1.64 20.26
CA TYR A 17 -17.24 -1.44 20.54
C TYR A 17 -16.41 -1.40 19.25
N LEU A 18 -16.57 -2.39 18.37
CA LEU A 18 -15.83 -2.44 17.09
C LEU A 18 -16.16 -1.24 16.20
N ASN A 19 -17.41 -0.78 16.19
CA ASN A 19 -17.80 0.40 15.40
C ASN A 19 -17.27 1.72 15.99
N SER A 20 -16.95 1.75 17.27
CA SER A 20 -16.38 2.93 17.94
C SER A 20 -14.86 3.05 17.80
N LEU A 21 -14.18 2.01 17.30
CA LEU A 21 -12.73 2.05 17.09
C LEU A 21 -12.37 3.01 15.95
N PRO A 22 -11.27 3.74 16.09
CA PRO A 22 -10.72 4.52 14.99
C PRO A 22 -10.47 3.63 13.77
N LYS A 23 -10.87 4.10 12.60
CA LYS A 23 -10.67 3.38 11.34
C LYS A 23 -9.61 4.08 10.52
N LYS A 24 -8.73 3.30 9.91
CA LYS A 24 -7.69 3.80 9.03
C LYS A 24 -7.74 3.02 7.72
N ARG A 25 -7.54 3.72 6.60
CA ARG A 25 -7.33 3.06 5.32
C ARG A 25 -5.96 2.40 5.34
N MET A 26 -5.85 1.20 4.80
CA MET A 26 -4.57 0.54 4.62
C MET A 26 -4.24 0.44 3.13
N GLY A 27 -2.99 0.65 2.80
CA GLY A 27 -2.49 0.53 1.45
C GLY A 27 -1.13 -0.15 1.41
N VAL A 28 -0.72 -0.53 0.21
CA VAL A 28 0.56 -1.14 -0.07
C VAL A 28 1.27 -0.42 -1.21
N GLY A 29 2.59 -0.45 -1.20
CA GLY A 29 3.43 -0.10 -2.33
C GLY A 29 4.56 -1.11 -2.47
N CYS A 30 5.03 -1.30 -3.70
CA CYS A 30 6.14 -2.18 -4.02
C CYS A 30 7.26 -1.40 -4.67
N LEU A 31 8.43 -1.41 -4.07
CA LEU A 31 9.63 -0.77 -4.58
C LEU A 31 10.44 -1.76 -5.38
N PHE A 32 10.54 -1.52 -6.68
CA PHE A 32 11.46 -2.21 -7.59
C PHE A 32 12.60 -1.29 -7.97
N CYS A 33 13.79 -1.85 -8.14
CA CYS A 33 14.93 -1.14 -8.69
C CYS A 33 15.35 -1.80 -10.01
N ASP A 34 15.95 -1.03 -10.91
CA ASP A 34 16.75 -1.59 -12.00
C ASP A 34 18.17 -1.92 -11.54
N ARG A 35 19.02 -2.42 -12.44
CA ARG A 35 20.43 -2.73 -12.16
C ARG A 35 21.28 -1.50 -11.88
N GLN A 36 20.83 -0.31 -12.28
CA GLN A 36 21.49 0.97 -12.05
C GLN A 36 21.01 1.64 -10.75
N GLY A 37 20.05 1.02 -10.03
CA GLY A 37 19.50 1.55 -8.78
C GLY A 37 18.36 2.54 -8.98
N LYS A 38 17.83 2.71 -10.19
CA LYS A 38 16.66 3.53 -10.44
C LYS A 38 15.40 2.82 -9.99
N ILE A 39 14.43 3.58 -9.52
CA ILE A 39 13.18 3.08 -8.95
C ILE A 39 12.07 3.12 -10.00
N LEU A 40 11.29 2.04 -10.08
CA LEU A 40 10.07 2.00 -10.88
C LEU A 40 8.97 2.82 -10.21
N ILE A 41 8.47 3.83 -10.92
CA ILE A 41 7.29 4.60 -10.51
C ILE A 41 6.29 4.67 -11.65
N LEU A 42 5.02 4.72 -11.28
CA LEU A 42 3.87 4.79 -12.19
C LEU A 42 3.17 6.14 -12.03
N LYS A 43 2.67 6.69 -13.14
CA LYS A 43 1.80 7.86 -13.11
C LYS A 43 0.40 7.46 -13.54
N PRO A 44 -0.54 7.30 -12.60
CA PRO A 44 -1.92 7.01 -12.94
C PRO A 44 -2.54 8.17 -13.73
N THR A 45 -3.36 7.86 -14.72
CA THR A 45 -4.00 8.88 -15.59
C THR A 45 -4.93 9.85 -14.83
N TYR A 46 -5.38 9.46 -13.64
CA TYR A 46 -6.29 10.22 -12.78
C TYR A 46 -5.61 10.95 -11.62
N LYS A 47 -4.26 10.96 -11.56
CA LYS A 47 -3.49 11.63 -10.51
C LYS A 47 -2.34 12.42 -11.12
N ASP A 48 -2.02 13.56 -10.53
CA ASP A 48 -0.93 14.43 -10.96
C ASP A 48 0.44 14.08 -10.36
N HIS A 49 0.53 12.96 -9.66
CA HIS A 49 1.77 12.56 -8.99
C HIS A 49 2.13 11.11 -9.27
N TRP A 50 3.43 10.85 -9.23
CA TRP A 50 4.03 9.54 -9.42
C TRP A 50 3.93 8.70 -8.15
N LEU A 51 3.70 7.41 -8.31
CA LEU A 51 3.52 6.47 -7.21
C LEU A 51 4.32 5.19 -7.45
N LEU A 52 4.68 4.51 -6.37
CA LEU A 52 5.08 3.11 -6.46
C LEU A 52 3.89 2.27 -6.95
N PRO A 53 4.13 1.16 -7.68
CA PRO A 53 3.09 0.16 -7.90
C PRO A 53 2.44 -0.24 -6.59
N GLY A 54 1.11 -0.24 -6.52
CA GLY A 54 0.38 -0.54 -5.29
C GLY A 54 -1.00 0.06 -5.23
N GLY A 55 -1.70 -0.19 -4.14
CA GLY A 55 -3.07 0.27 -3.94
C GLY A 55 -3.64 -0.03 -2.57
N VAL A 56 -4.95 -0.17 -2.50
CA VAL A 56 -5.68 -0.39 -1.24
C VAL A 56 -5.69 -1.87 -0.88
N ILE A 57 -5.50 -2.16 0.41
CA ILE A 57 -5.70 -3.51 0.96
C ILE A 57 -7.20 -3.75 1.10
N GLU A 58 -7.69 -4.82 0.48
CA GLU A 58 -9.10 -5.19 0.49
C GLU A 58 -9.50 -5.99 1.73
N VAL A 59 -10.80 -6.20 1.89
CA VAL A 59 -11.35 -7.01 2.99
C VAL A 59 -10.84 -8.45 2.90
N ASN A 60 -10.39 -9.00 4.02
CA ASN A 60 -9.81 -10.36 4.13
C ASN A 60 -8.51 -10.58 3.32
N GLU A 61 -7.84 -9.51 2.95
CA GLU A 61 -6.57 -9.54 2.25
C GLU A 61 -5.42 -9.12 3.20
N SER A 62 -4.33 -9.85 3.18
CA SER A 62 -3.12 -9.44 3.89
C SER A 62 -2.36 -8.37 3.10
N PRO A 63 -1.50 -7.55 3.74
CA PRO A 63 -0.66 -6.58 3.03
C PRO A 63 0.19 -7.21 1.92
N LEU A 64 0.72 -8.42 2.14
CA LEU A 64 1.52 -9.14 1.14
C LEU A 64 0.67 -9.56 -0.06
N GLN A 65 -0.52 -10.10 0.17
CA GLN A 65 -1.45 -10.49 -0.90
C GLN A 65 -1.88 -9.28 -1.73
N ALA A 66 -2.22 -8.17 -1.07
CA ALA A 66 -2.54 -6.92 -1.75
C ALA A 66 -1.38 -6.41 -2.62
N CYS A 67 -0.15 -6.47 -2.10
CA CYS A 67 1.04 -6.07 -2.84
C CYS A 67 1.21 -6.89 -4.12
N ILE A 68 1.08 -8.21 -4.04
CA ILE A 68 1.20 -9.11 -5.19
C ILE A 68 0.09 -8.83 -6.22
N ARG A 69 -1.16 -8.68 -5.76
CA ARG A 69 -2.31 -8.39 -6.62
C ARG A 69 -2.16 -7.05 -7.34
N GLU A 70 -1.89 -5.98 -6.61
CA GLU A 70 -1.78 -4.62 -7.18
C GLU A 70 -0.63 -4.51 -8.19
N VAL A 71 0.54 -5.09 -7.87
CA VAL A 71 1.66 -5.14 -8.81
C VAL A 71 1.28 -5.87 -10.09
N LYS A 72 0.58 -7.01 -9.98
CA LYS A 72 0.12 -7.77 -11.14
C LYS A 72 -0.88 -6.99 -11.97
N GLU A 73 -1.84 -6.33 -11.34
CA GLU A 73 -2.87 -5.54 -12.02
C GLU A 73 -2.30 -4.32 -12.76
N GLU A 74 -1.35 -3.62 -12.14
CA GLU A 74 -0.80 -2.38 -12.70
C GLU A 74 0.36 -2.60 -13.68
N THR A 75 1.12 -3.68 -13.51
CA THR A 75 2.37 -3.88 -14.26
C THR A 75 2.46 -5.21 -15.00
N ASP A 76 1.51 -6.11 -14.82
CA ASP A 76 1.55 -7.51 -15.28
C ASP A 76 2.77 -8.31 -14.80
N ILE A 77 3.48 -7.81 -13.80
CA ILE A 77 4.62 -8.50 -13.20
C ILE A 77 4.12 -9.50 -12.16
N ASP A 78 4.53 -10.76 -12.28
CA ASP A 78 4.39 -11.77 -11.24
C ASP A 78 5.52 -11.57 -10.21
N CYS A 79 5.24 -10.80 -9.17
CA CYS A 79 6.24 -10.50 -8.16
C CYS A 79 6.15 -11.44 -6.94
N GLN A 80 7.30 -11.68 -6.34
CA GLN A 80 7.44 -12.30 -5.03
C GLN A 80 8.18 -11.31 -4.14
N PRO A 81 7.45 -10.44 -3.40
CA PRO A 81 8.10 -9.43 -2.57
C PRO A 81 9.07 -10.04 -1.59
N ILE A 82 10.29 -9.51 -1.54
CA ILE A 82 11.40 -10.10 -0.79
C ILE A 82 11.28 -9.81 0.70
N ARG A 83 10.87 -8.57 1.04
CA ARG A 83 10.75 -8.14 2.44
C ARG A 83 9.90 -6.88 2.57
N LEU A 84 9.35 -6.68 3.76
CA LEU A 84 8.77 -5.41 4.18
C LEU A 84 9.89 -4.42 4.49
N LEU A 85 9.85 -3.24 3.87
CA LEU A 85 10.82 -2.17 4.10
C LEU A 85 10.39 -1.27 5.25
N CYS A 86 9.14 -0.82 5.23
CA CYS A 86 8.60 0.04 6.27
C CYS A 86 7.07 -0.04 6.34
N VAL A 87 6.56 0.43 7.46
CA VAL A 87 5.16 0.77 7.65
C VAL A 87 5.11 2.25 7.96
N ASP A 88 4.39 3.01 7.16
CA ASP A 88 4.28 4.46 7.29
C ASP A 88 2.85 4.88 7.65
N HIS A 89 2.73 5.91 8.47
CA HIS A 89 1.46 6.53 8.81
C HIS A 89 1.32 7.85 8.08
N VAL A 90 0.35 7.90 7.18
CA VAL A 90 0.04 9.11 6.41
C VAL A 90 -1.18 9.79 7.01
N SER A 91 -0.98 10.99 7.57
CA SER A 91 -2.07 11.83 8.04
C SER A 91 -2.55 12.70 6.88
N ASP A 92 -3.80 12.53 6.50
CA ASP A 92 -4.44 13.44 5.54
C ASP A 92 -5.03 14.63 6.29
N ARG A 93 -4.36 15.78 6.22
CA ARG A 93 -4.82 17.02 6.86
C ARG A 93 -6.06 17.60 6.20
N SER A 94 -6.34 17.24 4.94
CA SER A 94 -7.44 17.81 4.15
C SER A 94 -8.74 17.03 4.29
N ASN A 95 -8.68 15.69 4.30
CA ASN A 95 -9.86 14.82 4.20
C ASN A 95 -10.17 13.99 5.45
N LYS A 96 -9.42 14.14 6.52
CA LYS A 96 -9.63 13.43 7.80
C LYS A 96 -9.55 11.89 7.71
N ILE A 97 -9.01 11.35 6.63
CA ILE A 97 -8.80 9.92 6.47
C ILE A 97 -7.32 9.62 6.62
N GLU A 98 -6.96 9.12 7.78
CA GLU A 98 -5.62 8.61 8.02
C GLU A 98 -5.43 7.27 7.30
N SER A 99 -4.21 7.02 6.83
CA SER A 99 -3.85 5.73 6.23
C SER A 99 -2.56 5.16 6.80
N VAL A 100 -2.45 3.84 6.74
CA VAL A 100 -1.24 3.09 7.03
C VAL A 100 -0.78 2.45 5.73
N GLN A 101 0.48 2.68 5.36
CA GLN A 101 1.08 2.18 4.12
C GLN A 101 2.14 1.13 4.45
N PHE A 102 2.06 -0.02 3.79
CA PHE A 102 3.06 -1.09 3.86
C PHE A 102 3.90 -1.04 2.59
N ILE A 103 5.19 -0.79 2.72
CA ILE A 103 6.10 -0.72 1.57
C ILE A 103 6.97 -1.98 1.54
N PHE A 104 6.81 -2.75 0.46
CA PHE A 104 7.59 -3.96 0.22
C PHE A 104 8.71 -3.71 -0.79
N TYR A 105 9.77 -4.48 -0.67
CA TYR A 105 10.83 -4.55 -1.68
C TYR A 105 10.52 -5.67 -2.66
N GLY A 106 10.31 -5.32 -3.92
CA GLY A 106 10.00 -6.25 -5.00
C GLY A 106 11.22 -6.84 -5.70
N GLY A 107 12.41 -6.33 -5.40
CA GLY A 107 13.64 -6.80 -6.01
C GLY A 107 14.08 -5.97 -7.22
N ILE A 108 14.98 -6.56 -8.00
CA ILE A 108 15.50 -5.95 -9.23
C ILE A 108 14.62 -6.37 -10.40
N ILE A 109 14.14 -5.36 -11.14
CA ILE A 109 13.39 -5.57 -12.39
C ILE A 109 14.35 -5.58 -13.58
N SER A 110 14.18 -6.53 -14.50
CA SER A 110 14.98 -6.58 -15.72
C SER A 110 14.46 -5.59 -16.77
N ASP A 111 15.36 -5.13 -17.65
CA ASP A 111 15.02 -4.20 -18.73
C ASP A 111 13.94 -4.78 -19.66
N GLU A 112 13.96 -6.09 -19.92
CA GLU A 112 12.94 -6.78 -20.72
C GLU A 112 11.55 -6.67 -20.10
N LYS A 113 11.44 -6.80 -18.77
CA LYS A 113 10.16 -6.64 -18.05
C LYS A 113 9.68 -5.19 -18.09
N ILE A 114 10.59 -4.23 -18.01
CA ILE A 114 10.27 -2.79 -18.09
C ILE A 114 9.68 -2.45 -19.45
N ILE A 115 10.26 -2.94 -20.53
CA ILE A 115 9.80 -2.70 -21.91
C ILE A 115 8.41 -3.34 -22.15
N ALA A 116 8.11 -4.43 -21.47
CA ALA A 116 6.83 -5.14 -21.60
C ALA A 116 5.70 -4.55 -20.74
N LEU A 117 5.97 -3.50 -19.96
CA LEU A 117 4.94 -2.88 -19.12
C LEU A 117 3.85 -2.21 -19.99
N PRO A 118 2.57 -2.27 -19.56
CA PRO A 118 1.48 -1.59 -20.28
C PRO A 118 1.79 -0.10 -20.44
N GLU A 119 1.29 0.53 -21.50
CA GLU A 119 1.47 1.96 -21.82
C GLU A 119 0.83 2.90 -20.78
N THR A 120 1.02 2.63 -19.52
CA THR A 120 0.88 3.61 -18.45
C THR A 120 2.14 4.45 -18.44
N GLU A 121 2.06 5.73 -18.17
CA GLU A 121 3.23 6.58 -18.03
C GLU A 121 4.16 5.99 -16.96
N ILE A 122 5.22 5.31 -17.39
CA ILE A 122 6.21 4.65 -16.55
C ILE A 122 7.48 5.49 -16.60
N SER A 123 8.06 5.74 -15.46
CA SER A 123 9.37 6.38 -15.38
C SER A 123 10.28 5.63 -14.43
N LEU A 124 11.56 5.57 -14.78
CA LEU A 124 12.64 5.09 -13.93
C LEU A 124 13.44 6.30 -13.46
N TYR A 125 13.43 6.54 -12.15
CA TYR A 125 14.20 7.60 -11.49
C TYR A 125 15.27 7.05 -10.58
#